data_bc52615e9942b959bafbe0611c6805fb
#
_entry.id   bc52615e9942b959bafbe0611c6805fb
#
_cell.length_a   1.000
_cell.length_b   1.000
_cell.length_c   1.000
_cell.angle_alpha   90.00
_cell.angle_beta   90.00
_cell.angle_gamma   90.00
#
_symmetry.space_group_name_H-M   'P 1'
#
loop_
_entity.id
_entity.type
_entity.pdbx_description
1 polymer ?
#
loop_
_entity_poly.entity_id
_entity_poly.type
_entity_poly.pdbx_seq_one_letter_code
_entity_poly.pdbx_strand_id
1 'polypeptide(L)'
;MEKRKNLKIAIRKTVLLFFLAVIDFAVLVFFRDFIAGDAINYGDHKYIATIITLSTFGLSFVLMMVAFFSKKGNRLATIFCVVLIVSALPIMRCANLICSLPYREFTAEKWNNNDYIYCRHFMIDDLEKKYKFVGMDIKEVKKILGEDYYYSPQDNKLYYNIGRDFLEHTKYVISYDDNGKVTSAEMFG
;
A
#
# COMPACT_ATOMS: atom_id res chain seq x y z
N MET A 1 -17.18 -11.91 50.67
CA MET A 1 -16.93 -12.88 49.58
C MET A 1 -17.29 -12.32 48.21
N GLU A 2 -18.36 -11.60 48.04
CA GLU A 2 -18.87 -10.99 46.80
C GLU A 2 -17.91 -9.94 46.18
N LYS A 3 -17.32 -9.08 47.01
CA LYS A 3 -16.37 -8.04 46.56
C LYS A 3 -15.13 -8.63 45.85
N ARG A 4 -14.63 -9.77 46.33
CA ARG A 4 -13.50 -10.49 45.67
C ARG A 4 -13.91 -11.16 44.38
N LYS A 5 -15.14 -11.64 44.24
CA LYS A 5 -15.69 -12.23 43.02
C LYS A 5 -15.84 -11.17 41.95
N ASN A 6 -16.39 -10.00 42.28
CA ASN A 6 -16.58 -8.86 41.37
C ASN A 6 -15.23 -8.32 40.88
N LEU A 7 -14.23 -8.23 41.76
CA LEU A 7 -12.86 -7.81 41.38
C LEU A 7 -12.22 -8.78 40.39
N LYS A 8 -12.33 -10.10 40.59
CA LYS A 8 -11.81 -11.10 39.65
C LYS A 8 -12.48 -11.01 38.26
N ILE A 9 -13.79 -10.75 38.22
CA ILE A 9 -14.53 -10.56 36.96
C ILE A 9 -14.07 -9.28 36.25
N ALA A 10 -13.89 -8.19 36.97
CA ALA A 10 -13.40 -6.93 36.42
C ALA A 10 -11.98 -7.10 35.82
N ILE A 11 -11.05 -7.74 36.57
CA ILE A 11 -9.69 -8.00 36.09
C ILE A 11 -9.71 -8.85 34.81
N ARG A 12 -10.49 -9.96 34.78
CA ARG A 12 -10.58 -10.80 33.57
C ARG A 12 -11.12 -10.03 32.37
N LYS A 13 -12.12 -9.17 32.55
CA LYS A 13 -12.65 -8.31 31.48
C LYS A 13 -11.60 -7.34 30.97
N THR A 14 -10.89 -6.65 31.87
CA THR A 14 -9.83 -5.70 31.48
C THR A 14 -8.69 -6.38 30.71
N VAL A 15 -8.25 -7.55 31.16
CA VAL A 15 -7.22 -8.33 30.46
C VAL A 15 -7.71 -8.75 29.07
N LEU A 16 -8.96 -9.23 28.95
CA LEU A 16 -9.51 -9.60 27.65
C LEU A 16 -9.62 -8.40 26.71
N LEU A 17 -10.06 -7.24 27.22
CA LEU A 17 -10.13 -5.99 26.43
C LEU A 17 -8.75 -5.60 25.89
N PHE A 18 -7.72 -5.68 26.73
CA PHE A 18 -6.35 -5.40 26.34
C PHE A 18 -5.89 -6.32 25.19
N PHE A 19 -6.11 -7.63 25.30
CA PHE A 19 -5.76 -8.56 24.22
C PHE A 19 -6.52 -8.29 22.93
N LEU A 20 -7.80 -7.97 22.99
CA LEU A 20 -8.60 -7.62 21.83
C LEU A 20 -8.08 -6.33 21.16
N ALA A 21 -7.70 -5.33 21.96
CA ALA A 21 -7.13 -4.08 21.42
C ALA A 21 -5.76 -4.31 20.74
N VAL A 22 -4.92 -5.19 21.30
CA VAL A 22 -3.65 -5.57 20.69
C VAL A 22 -3.86 -6.30 19.36
N ILE A 23 -4.84 -7.22 19.31
CA ILE A 23 -5.19 -7.95 18.07
C ILE A 23 -5.74 -6.97 17.03
N ASP A 24 -6.66 -6.08 17.40
CA ASP A 24 -7.24 -5.05 16.50
C ASP A 24 -6.15 -4.17 15.90
N PHE A 25 -5.25 -3.66 16.74
CA PHE A 25 -4.11 -2.86 16.29
C PHE A 25 -3.19 -3.65 15.36
N ALA A 26 -2.82 -4.89 15.72
CA ALA A 26 -1.96 -5.73 14.90
C ALA A 26 -2.58 -6.02 13.52
N VAL A 27 -3.89 -6.31 13.46
CA VAL A 27 -4.63 -6.51 12.21
C VAL A 27 -4.58 -5.26 11.35
N LEU A 28 -4.91 -4.09 11.91
CA LEU A 28 -4.91 -2.83 11.15
C LEU A 28 -3.52 -2.44 10.64
N VAL A 29 -2.47 -2.63 11.46
CA VAL A 29 -1.09 -2.33 11.05
C VAL A 29 -0.60 -3.32 10.01
N PHE A 30 -0.85 -4.63 10.20
CA PHE A 30 -0.41 -5.66 9.26
C PHE A 30 -1.06 -5.49 7.88
N PHE A 31 -2.37 -5.21 7.84
CA PHE A 31 -3.08 -5.01 6.57
C PHE A 31 -2.91 -3.62 5.97
N ARG A 32 -2.44 -2.63 6.74
CA ARG A 32 -2.25 -1.27 6.26
C ARG A 32 -1.38 -1.22 5.00
N ASP A 33 -0.15 -1.73 5.11
CA ASP A 33 0.84 -1.64 4.03
C ASP A 33 0.44 -2.48 2.82
N PHE A 34 -0.29 -3.57 3.07
CA PHE A 34 -0.83 -4.45 2.05
C PHE A 34 -2.00 -3.86 1.26
N ILE A 35 -2.91 -3.15 1.94
CA ILE A 35 -4.18 -2.69 1.36
C ILE A 35 -4.12 -1.24 0.94
N ALA A 36 -3.31 -0.43 1.62
CA ALA A 36 -3.22 1.00 1.34
C ALA A 36 -2.74 1.30 -0.09
N GLY A 37 -1.74 0.53 -0.59
CA GLY A 37 -1.16 0.74 -1.91
C GLY A 37 -0.10 1.83 -1.94
N ASP A 38 0.56 1.99 -3.10
CA ASP A 38 1.79 2.78 -3.20
C ASP A 38 1.56 4.29 -3.17
N ALA A 39 0.47 4.78 -3.78
CA ALA A 39 0.25 6.23 -3.86
C ALA A 39 0.05 6.92 -2.50
N ILE A 40 -0.56 6.23 -1.52
CA ILE A 40 -0.76 6.78 -0.17
C ILE A 40 0.32 6.37 0.83
N ASN A 41 1.15 5.36 0.50
CA ASN A 41 2.26 4.94 1.35
C ASN A 41 3.57 5.65 0.99
N TYR A 42 3.82 5.88 -0.30
CA TYR A 42 5.09 6.36 -0.83
C TYR A 42 5.00 7.67 -1.63
N GLY A 43 3.80 8.07 -2.07
CA GLY A 43 3.57 9.33 -2.77
C GLY A 43 3.51 10.56 -1.83
N ASP A 44 3.06 11.69 -2.36
CA ASP A 44 2.92 12.94 -1.61
C ASP A 44 1.97 12.84 -0.40
N HIS A 45 1.10 11.83 -0.42
CA HIS A 45 0.07 11.60 0.60
C HIS A 45 0.40 10.43 1.56
N LYS A 46 1.70 10.13 1.74
CA LYS A 46 2.19 8.98 2.55
C LYS A 46 1.68 8.89 3.99
N TYR A 47 1.10 9.96 4.51
CA TYR A 47 0.50 9.95 5.86
C TYR A 47 -0.98 9.54 5.89
N ILE A 48 -1.67 9.48 4.75
CA ILE A 48 -3.11 9.20 4.70
C ILE A 48 -3.43 7.80 5.24
N ALA A 49 -2.67 6.78 4.82
CA ALA A 49 -2.84 5.42 5.33
C ALA A 49 -2.68 5.34 6.86
N THR A 50 -1.70 6.06 7.40
CA THR A 50 -1.46 6.14 8.85
C THR A 50 -2.63 6.81 9.56
N ILE A 51 -3.15 7.92 9.04
CA ILE A 51 -4.29 8.65 9.61
C ILE A 51 -5.53 7.76 9.62
N ILE A 52 -5.84 7.07 8.52
CA ILE A 52 -6.99 6.16 8.42
C ILE A 52 -6.84 5.03 9.45
N THR A 53 -5.65 4.40 9.53
CA THR A 53 -5.36 3.31 10.48
C THR A 53 -5.55 3.76 11.93
N LEU A 54 -4.95 4.87 12.33
CA LEU A 54 -5.03 5.39 13.70
C LEU A 54 -6.46 5.82 14.06
N SER A 55 -7.18 6.46 13.13
CA SER A 55 -8.57 6.88 13.35
C SER A 55 -9.50 5.67 13.51
N THR A 56 -9.33 4.65 12.66
CA THR A 56 -10.11 3.41 12.73
C THR A 56 -9.81 2.66 14.04
N PHE A 57 -8.54 2.54 14.43
CA PHE A 57 -8.15 1.92 15.68
C PHE A 57 -8.71 2.69 16.88
N GLY A 58 -8.56 4.00 16.92
CA GLY A 58 -9.07 4.82 18.02
C GLY A 58 -10.58 4.69 18.19
N LEU A 59 -11.33 4.69 17.10
CA LEU A 59 -12.78 4.54 17.12
C LEU A 59 -13.20 3.12 17.53
N SER A 60 -12.55 2.07 17.00
CA SER A 60 -12.83 0.68 17.38
C SER A 60 -12.52 0.44 18.85
N PHE A 61 -11.42 0.99 19.36
CA PHE A 61 -11.05 0.90 20.78
C PHE A 61 -12.10 1.56 21.70
N VAL A 62 -12.58 2.76 21.35
CA VAL A 62 -13.64 3.43 22.10
C VAL A 62 -14.91 2.59 22.12
N LEU A 63 -15.32 2.02 20.99
CA LEU A 63 -16.49 1.15 20.91
C LEU A 63 -16.32 -0.14 21.71
N MET A 64 -15.14 -0.74 21.70
CA MET A 64 -14.84 -1.89 22.58
C MET A 64 -14.97 -1.51 24.06
N MET A 65 -14.45 -0.36 24.47
CA MET A 65 -14.58 0.14 25.85
C MET A 65 -16.06 0.30 26.25
N VAL A 66 -16.87 0.96 25.41
CA VAL A 66 -18.31 1.13 25.65
C VAL A 66 -19.00 -0.24 25.74
N ALA A 67 -18.68 -1.20 24.87
CA ALA A 67 -19.23 -2.55 24.90
C ALA A 67 -18.92 -3.29 26.20
N PHE A 68 -17.67 -3.20 26.65
CA PHE A 68 -17.22 -3.90 27.86
C PHE A 68 -17.85 -3.39 29.15
N PHE A 69 -18.07 -2.08 29.23
CA PHE A 69 -18.66 -1.46 30.43
C PHE A 69 -20.18 -1.36 30.37
N SER A 70 -20.81 -1.51 29.21
CA SER A 70 -22.28 -1.52 29.08
C SER A 70 -22.89 -2.88 29.41
N LYS A 71 -23.95 -2.89 30.20
CA LYS A 71 -24.70 -4.12 30.55
C LYS A 71 -25.49 -4.72 29.37
N LYS A 72 -25.84 -3.91 28.35
CA LYS A 72 -26.70 -4.30 27.21
C LYS A 72 -26.03 -4.22 25.83
N GLY A 73 -24.81 -3.64 25.72
CA GLY A 73 -24.24 -3.21 24.46
C GLY A 73 -23.28 -4.18 23.75
N ASN A 74 -22.92 -5.31 24.39
CA ASN A 74 -21.78 -6.13 23.93
C ASN A 74 -21.89 -6.60 22.47
N ARG A 75 -23.07 -7.04 22.00
CA ARG A 75 -23.22 -7.56 20.62
C ARG A 75 -23.16 -6.44 19.58
N LEU A 76 -23.87 -5.36 19.82
CA LEU A 76 -23.92 -4.21 18.91
C LEU A 76 -22.54 -3.57 18.72
N ALA A 77 -21.81 -3.35 19.83
CA ALA A 77 -20.50 -2.74 19.77
C ALA A 77 -19.47 -3.68 19.10
N THR A 78 -19.54 -4.99 19.30
CA THR A 78 -18.71 -5.96 18.56
C THR A 78 -19.00 -5.89 17.05
N ILE A 79 -20.29 -5.83 16.66
CA ILE A 79 -20.67 -5.68 15.25
C ILE A 79 -20.10 -4.37 14.68
N PHE A 80 -20.21 -3.25 15.39
CA PHE A 80 -19.67 -1.97 14.96
C PHE A 80 -18.14 -2.00 14.80
N CYS A 81 -17.40 -2.63 15.73
CA CYS A 81 -15.95 -2.79 15.60
C CYS A 81 -15.57 -3.57 14.33
N VAL A 82 -16.24 -4.70 14.08
CA VAL A 82 -16.00 -5.50 12.86
C VAL A 82 -16.31 -4.69 11.60
N VAL A 83 -17.44 -3.97 11.58
CA VAL A 83 -17.81 -3.12 10.43
C VAL A 83 -16.80 -2.01 10.20
N LEU A 84 -16.26 -1.38 11.24
CA LEU A 84 -15.23 -0.35 11.11
C LEU A 84 -13.93 -0.91 10.50
N ILE A 85 -13.45 -2.04 11.01
CA ILE A 85 -12.24 -2.67 10.50
C ILE A 85 -12.44 -3.05 9.03
N VAL A 86 -13.54 -3.73 8.71
CA VAL A 86 -13.84 -4.16 7.34
C VAL A 86 -14.03 -2.97 6.40
N SER A 87 -14.63 -1.86 6.86
CA SER A 87 -14.80 -0.65 6.03
C SER A 87 -13.52 0.13 5.81
N ALA A 88 -12.52 0.02 6.70
CA ALA A 88 -11.23 0.66 6.51
C ALA A 88 -10.51 0.17 5.25
N LEU A 89 -10.69 -1.11 4.87
CA LEU A 89 -10.06 -1.73 3.71
C LEU A 89 -10.48 -1.05 2.38
N PRO A 90 -11.77 -0.96 2.03
CA PRO A 90 -12.19 -0.27 0.81
C PRO A 90 -11.88 1.24 0.86
N ILE A 91 -11.94 1.88 2.03
CA ILE A 91 -11.58 3.30 2.18
C ILE A 91 -10.11 3.52 1.81
N MET A 92 -9.19 2.67 2.29
CA MET A 92 -7.77 2.74 1.93
C MET A 92 -7.56 2.54 0.42
N ARG A 93 -8.26 1.58 -0.21
CA ARG A 93 -8.19 1.36 -1.66
C ARG A 93 -8.73 2.56 -2.45
N CYS A 94 -9.86 3.11 -2.08
CA CYS A 94 -10.39 4.32 -2.71
C CYS A 94 -9.45 5.52 -2.55
N ALA A 95 -8.89 5.71 -1.37
CA ALA A 95 -7.89 6.76 -1.12
C ALA A 95 -6.65 6.56 -2.01
N ASN A 96 -6.12 5.32 -2.14
CA ASN A 96 -5.01 5.04 -3.05
C ASN A 96 -5.35 5.38 -4.50
N LEU A 97 -6.53 5.01 -4.99
CA LEU A 97 -6.97 5.33 -6.35
C LEU A 97 -7.01 6.84 -6.59
N ILE A 98 -7.55 7.61 -5.65
CA ILE A 98 -7.60 9.08 -5.74
C ILE A 98 -6.20 9.67 -5.69
N CYS A 99 -5.36 9.24 -4.73
CA CYS A 99 -3.98 9.71 -4.58
C CYS A 99 -3.09 9.30 -5.77
N SER A 100 -3.45 8.26 -6.53
CA SER A 100 -2.71 7.86 -7.73
C SER A 100 -2.95 8.75 -8.95
N LEU A 101 -4.03 9.53 -8.97
CA LEU A 101 -4.39 10.35 -10.14
C LEU A 101 -3.26 11.28 -10.63
N PRO A 102 -2.52 12.01 -9.74
CA PRO A 102 -1.41 12.85 -10.17
C PRO A 102 -0.24 12.10 -10.81
N TYR A 103 -0.10 10.79 -10.53
CA TYR A 103 1.00 9.97 -11.03
C TYR A 103 0.68 9.20 -12.30
N ARG A 104 -0.55 9.31 -12.85
CA ARG A 104 -0.94 8.57 -14.06
C ARG A 104 -0.35 9.17 -15.33
N GLU A 105 0.05 10.42 -15.29
CA GLU A 105 0.70 11.09 -16.42
C GLU A 105 2.22 10.91 -16.31
N PHE A 106 2.84 10.30 -17.33
CA PHE A 106 4.28 10.17 -17.43
C PHE A 106 4.93 11.50 -17.74
N THR A 107 5.90 11.88 -16.91
CA THR A 107 6.92 12.89 -17.20
C THR A 107 8.27 12.37 -16.74
N ALA A 108 9.34 12.68 -17.49
CA ALA A 108 10.70 12.25 -17.14
C ALA A 108 11.13 12.77 -15.76
N GLU A 109 10.64 13.94 -15.34
CA GLU A 109 10.91 14.51 -14.02
C GLU A 109 10.30 13.66 -12.90
N LYS A 110 9.01 13.29 -13.00
CA LYS A 110 8.35 12.41 -12.02
C LYS A 110 8.96 11.02 -12.02
N TRP A 111 9.26 10.47 -13.19
CA TRP A 111 9.85 9.15 -13.33
C TRP A 111 11.22 9.06 -12.66
N ASN A 112 12.08 10.07 -12.82
CA ASN A 112 13.43 10.09 -12.26
C ASN A 112 13.50 10.62 -10.80
N ASN A 113 12.36 10.98 -10.21
CA ASN A 113 12.31 11.38 -8.81
C ASN A 113 12.22 10.14 -7.91
N ASN A 114 13.23 9.97 -7.05
CA ASN A 114 13.34 8.83 -6.13
C ASN A 114 12.18 8.73 -5.13
N ASP A 115 11.54 9.84 -4.79
CA ASP A 115 10.37 9.84 -3.89
C ASP A 115 9.16 9.13 -4.51
N TYR A 116 9.14 8.99 -5.84
CA TYR A 116 8.02 8.41 -6.59
C TYR A 116 8.32 7.05 -7.22
N ILE A 117 9.43 6.39 -6.88
CA ILE A 117 9.81 5.07 -7.42
C ILE A 117 8.65 4.08 -7.33
N TYR A 118 7.98 4.01 -6.17
CA TYR A 118 6.86 3.09 -5.95
C TYR A 118 5.56 3.52 -6.64
N CYS A 119 5.51 4.73 -7.20
CA CYS A 119 4.36 5.23 -7.96
C CYS A 119 4.54 5.13 -9.47
N ARG A 120 5.70 4.69 -9.96
CA ARG A 120 6.02 4.58 -11.40
C ARG A 120 5.06 3.66 -12.15
N HIS A 121 4.56 2.61 -11.51
CA HIS A 121 3.61 1.68 -12.14
C HIS A 121 2.32 2.36 -12.61
N PHE A 122 1.89 3.46 -11.96
CA PHE A 122 0.73 4.24 -12.41
C PHE A 122 0.98 5.01 -13.71
N MET A 123 2.26 5.25 -14.06
CA MET A 123 2.67 5.99 -15.25
C MET A 123 2.81 5.10 -16.49
N ILE A 124 2.86 3.76 -16.34
CA ILE A 124 3.20 2.85 -17.44
C ILE A 124 2.22 2.96 -18.60
N ASP A 125 0.91 2.99 -18.33
CA ASP A 125 -0.11 3.09 -19.37
C ASP A 125 0.07 4.36 -20.26
N ASP A 126 0.45 5.47 -19.64
CA ASP A 126 0.67 6.73 -20.36
C ASP A 126 2.03 6.75 -21.06
N LEU A 127 3.05 6.16 -20.40
CA LEU A 127 4.38 5.97 -20.96
C LEU A 127 4.32 5.15 -22.28
N GLU A 128 3.63 4.01 -22.28
CA GLU A 128 3.50 3.14 -23.45
C GLU A 128 2.65 3.76 -24.57
N LYS A 129 1.71 4.64 -24.22
CA LYS A 129 0.96 5.43 -25.21
C LYS A 129 1.83 6.50 -25.87
N LYS A 130 2.69 7.16 -25.11
CA LYS A 130 3.57 8.23 -25.58
C LYS A 130 4.77 7.68 -26.37
N TYR A 131 5.30 6.53 -25.95
CA TYR A 131 6.52 5.97 -26.53
C TYR A 131 6.30 4.49 -26.91
N LYS A 132 6.50 4.21 -28.20
CA LYS A 132 6.54 2.83 -28.71
C LYS A 132 7.97 2.32 -28.63
N PHE A 133 8.36 1.74 -27.52
CA PHE A 133 9.75 1.34 -27.29
C PHE A 133 10.26 0.24 -28.22
N VAL A 134 9.43 -0.70 -28.66
CA VAL A 134 9.82 -1.79 -29.55
C VAL A 134 10.37 -1.22 -30.87
N GLY A 135 11.61 -1.59 -31.22
CA GLY A 135 12.36 -1.08 -32.37
C GLY A 135 13.17 0.18 -32.11
N MET A 136 12.99 0.85 -30.95
CA MET A 136 13.76 2.03 -30.55
C MET A 136 15.19 1.65 -30.17
N ASP A 137 16.14 2.58 -30.30
CA ASP A 137 17.49 2.39 -29.81
C ASP A 137 17.52 2.46 -28.27
N ILE A 138 18.24 1.53 -27.63
CA ILE A 138 18.33 1.48 -26.17
C ILE A 138 18.91 2.76 -25.56
N LYS A 139 19.75 3.50 -26.29
CA LYS A 139 20.26 4.80 -25.86
C LYS A 139 19.18 5.87 -25.80
N GLU A 140 18.18 5.79 -26.69
CA GLU A 140 17.03 6.71 -26.67
C GLU A 140 16.11 6.37 -25.49
N VAL A 141 15.88 5.06 -25.23
CA VAL A 141 15.12 4.62 -24.05
C VAL A 141 15.75 5.13 -22.76
N LYS A 142 17.07 5.01 -22.62
CA LYS A 142 17.82 5.54 -21.46
C LYS A 142 17.69 7.06 -21.31
N LYS A 143 17.62 7.80 -22.41
CA LYS A 143 17.38 9.25 -22.34
C LYS A 143 15.96 9.59 -21.81
N ILE A 144 14.96 8.75 -22.13
CA ILE A 144 13.57 8.95 -21.70
C ILE A 144 13.38 8.51 -20.24
N LEU A 145 13.89 7.31 -19.88
CA LEU A 145 13.66 6.69 -18.58
C LEU A 145 14.77 6.97 -17.56
N GLY A 146 15.91 7.56 -17.99
CA GLY A 146 17.05 7.82 -17.11
C GLY A 146 17.91 6.59 -16.84
N GLU A 147 18.87 6.76 -15.90
CA GLU A 147 19.91 5.78 -15.58
C GLU A 147 19.60 4.98 -14.30
N ASP A 148 18.40 5.15 -13.70
CA ASP A 148 18.01 4.44 -12.48
C ASP A 148 17.45 3.05 -12.82
N TYR A 149 18.32 2.16 -13.30
CA TYR A 149 18.00 0.78 -13.65
C TYR A 149 19.05 -0.21 -13.15
N TYR A 150 18.61 -1.45 -12.94
CA TYR A 150 19.52 -2.59 -12.83
C TYR A 150 19.73 -3.18 -14.22
N TYR A 151 21.00 -3.40 -14.60
CA TYR A 151 21.38 -3.97 -15.89
C TYR A 151 21.80 -5.44 -15.71
N SER A 152 21.25 -6.34 -16.54
CA SER A 152 21.72 -7.72 -16.68
C SER A 152 22.48 -7.87 -18.01
N PRO A 153 23.82 -7.92 -17.98
CA PRO A 153 24.61 -8.06 -19.21
C PRO A 153 24.43 -9.40 -19.91
N GLN A 154 24.01 -10.43 -19.18
CA GLN A 154 23.83 -11.79 -19.72
C GLN A 154 22.57 -11.89 -20.59
N ASP A 155 21.55 -11.08 -20.29
CA ASP A 155 20.24 -11.18 -20.92
C ASP A 155 19.90 -9.97 -21.81
N ASN A 156 20.79 -8.98 -21.94
CA ASN A 156 20.52 -7.70 -22.61
C ASN A 156 19.22 -7.05 -22.12
N LYS A 157 19.06 -6.91 -20.79
CA LYS A 157 17.86 -6.37 -20.15
C LYS A 157 18.18 -5.24 -19.20
N LEU A 158 17.31 -4.22 -19.21
CA LEU A 158 17.26 -3.16 -18.20
C LEU A 158 16.01 -3.35 -17.34
N TYR A 159 16.18 -3.26 -16.04
CA TYR A 159 15.13 -3.43 -15.05
C TYR A 159 14.91 -2.12 -14.29
N TYR A 160 13.82 -1.44 -14.53
CA TYR A 160 13.39 -0.27 -13.79
C TYR A 160 12.47 -0.69 -12.66
N ASN A 161 12.78 -0.32 -11.42
CA ASN A 161 11.85 -0.53 -10.30
C ASN A 161 10.65 0.42 -10.46
N ILE A 162 9.43 -0.12 -10.43
CA ILE A 162 8.20 0.67 -10.64
C ILE A 162 7.22 0.59 -9.48
N GLY A 163 7.53 -0.17 -8.44
CA GLY A 163 6.64 -0.29 -7.29
C GLY A 163 6.73 -1.63 -6.61
N ARG A 164 5.66 -1.96 -5.91
CA ARG A 164 5.49 -3.24 -5.21
C ARG A 164 4.14 -3.84 -5.56
N ASP A 165 4.12 -5.11 -5.91
CA ASP A 165 2.91 -5.90 -5.90
C ASP A 165 3.00 -6.91 -4.76
N PHE A 166 2.15 -6.74 -3.75
CA PHE A 166 2.05 -7.56 -2.55
C PHE A 166 3.37 -7.68 -1.76
N LEU A 167 4.25 -8.62 -2.09
CA LEU A 167 5.52 -8.88 -1.41
C LEU A 167 6.73 -8.70 -2.34
N GLU A 168 6.51 -8.63 -3.66
CA GLU A 168 7.56 -8.56 -4.65
C GLU A 168 7.69 -7.16 -5.25
N HIS A 169 8.92 -6.84 -5.66
CA HIS A 169 9.18 -5.60 -6.37
C HIS A 169 8.79 -5.78 -7.84
N THR A 170 7.80 -5.01 -8.27
CA THR A 170 7.41 -4.95 -9.68
C THR A 170 8.41 -4.15 -10.48
N LYS A 171 8.78 -4.64 -11.63
CA LYS A 171 9.79 -4.06 -12.51
C LYS A 171 9.22 -3.82 -13.89
N TYR A 172 9.66 -2.75 -14.53
CA TYR A 172 9.48 -2.56 -15.97
C TYR A 172 10.75 -3.01 -16.68
N VAL A 173 10.63 -4.02 -17.53
CA VAL A 173 11.74 -4.72 -18.14
C VAL A 173 11.83 -4.34 -19.62
N ILE A 174 12.97 -3.78 -20.02
CA ILE A 174 13.29 -3.47 -21.40
C ILE A 174 14.32 -4.49 -21.90
N SER A 175 13.94 -5.34 -22.84
CA SER A 175 14.84 -6.27 -23.52
C SER A 175 15.27 -5.70 -24.85
N TYR A 176 16.54 -5.92 -25.25
CA TYR A 176 17.06 -5.44 -26.52
C TYR A 176 18.01 -6.48 -27.15
N ASP A 177 18.20 -6.37 -28.46
CA ASP A 177 19.09 -7.25 -29.24
C ASP A 177 20.56 -6.77 -29.20
N ASP A 178 21.47 -7.54 -29.82
CA ASP A 178 22.90 -7.24 -29.89
C ASP A 178 23.21 -5.95 -30.68
N ASN A 179 22.26 -5.47 -31.47
CA ASN A 179 22.36 -4.18 -32.19
C ASN A 179 21.86 -3.00 -31.34
N GLY A 180 21.42 -3.26 -30.10
CA GLY A 180 20.87 -2.27 -29.20
C GLY A 180 19.43 -1.84 -29.53
N LYS A 181 18.68 -2.65 -30.31
CA LYS A 181 17.27 -2.37 -30.61
C LYS A 181 16.35 -3.08 -29.62
N VAL A 182 15.41 -2.36 -29.08
CA VAL A 182 14.42 -2.88 -28.13
C VAL A 182 13.55 -3.93 -28.81
N THR A 183 13.48 -5.10 -28.20
CA THR A 183 12.67 -6.27 -28.65
C THR A 183 11.38 -6.41 -27.83
N SER A 184 11.41 -6.09 -26.53
CA SER A 184 10.21 -6.05 -25.70
C SER A 184 10.33 -5.00 -24.60
N ALA A 185 9.15 -4.52 -24.12
CA ALA A 185 9.02 -3.65 -22.97
C ALA A 185 7.76 -4.11 -22.22
N GLU A 186 7.92 -4.61 -20.99
CA GLU A 186 6.83 -5.25 -20.27
C GLU A 186 6.98 -5.13 -18.74
N MET A 187 5.86 -5.17 -18.03
CA MET A 187 5.87 -5.27 -16.57
C MET A 187 6.13 -6.72 -16.14
N PHE A 188 6.97 -6.88 -15.14
CA PHE A 188 7.30 -8.15 -14.52
C PHE A 188 7.24 -8.01 -12.98
N GLY A 189 6.46 -8.86 -12.34
CA GLY A 189 6.29 -8.93 -10.89
C GLY A 189 5.81 -10.28 -10.45
#